data_2b03a12c3eae81cba52478df6d2d27ce
#
_entry.id   2b03a12c3eae81cba52478df6d2d27ce
#
_cell.length_a   1.000
_cell.length_b   1.000
_cell.length_c   1.000
_cell.angle_alpha   90.00
_cell.angle_beta   90.00
_cell.angle_gamma   90.00
#
_symmetry.space_group_name_H-M   'P 1'
#
loop_
_entity.id
_entity.type
_entity.pdbx_description
1 polymer ?
#
loop_
_entity_poly.entity_id
_entity_poly.type
_entity_poly.pdbx_seq_one_letter_code
_entity_poly.pdbx_strand_id
1 'polypeptide(L)'
;MLYGDVWDVSEFLPSHPGGSKIILKLAGRDATEEYDPIHPPGTLEENLKPEKKLGKLDLSTVPKSSTAAPEKEQQKEGPPNMASLLNLDEIEEVATKQVSKKCWAYYYSASDDLFSKSFNNLVYRQILLRPRVFVNCENCDTSTTLLGHKVGIPLYVAPAAMARLAHPAGELGIAQGISQFGALQIVSNNASMTPEQIVAGSLPGQIFGWQLYVQKDRSKSEAMLARINKMSDKYKFIVLTLDAPVPGKREHDERNQDVGASLPVSSGVKAADEPKRPGGGGVGQQLFFGTAADLTWKSTLQWLAKHTSLPIVLKGLQTHEDAYLASQYAPQVKAIILSNHGGRAADTAPPAVHTLLEIRKYCPEVFSRIEVWVDGGIKRGTDVVKALCLGAKAVGVGRAALFGLGAGGVEGVERTFESKKPPQSDLGFY
;
A
#
# COMPACT_ATOMS: atom_id res chain seq x y z
N MET A 1 -7.48 -20.50 -20.21
CA MET A 1 -6.97 -19.52 -21.18
C MET A 1 -6.44 -18.34 -20.40
N LEU A 2 -5.34 -17.74 -20.89
CA LEU A 2 -4.74 -16.53 -20.30
C LEU A 2 -4.27 -15.63 -21.46
N TYR A 3 -4.68 -14.38 -21.44
CA TYR A 3 -4.36 -13.37 -22.46
C TYR A 3 -4.70 -13.82 -23.91
N GLY A 4 -5.78 -14.58 -24.08
CA GLY A 4 -6.22 -15.12 -25.36
C GLY A 4 -5.47 -16.38 -25.82
N ASP A 5 -4.45 -16.82 -25.11
CA ASP A 5 -3.70 -18.04 -25.39
C ASP A 5 -4.18 -19.21 -24.50
N VAL A 6 -4.26 -20.40 -25.09
CA VAL A 6 -4.61 -21.64 -24.38
C VAL A 6 -3.35 -22.31 -23.88
N TRP A 7 -3.34 -22.69 -22.61
CA TRP A 7 -2.20 -23.32 -21.95
C TRP A 7 -2.57 -24.68 -21.38
N ASP A 8 -1.78 -25.70 -21.61
CA ASP A 8 -1.88 -26.99 -20.93
C ASP A 8 -1.12 -26.91 -19.60
N VAL A 9 -1.88 -26.88 -18.53
CA VAL A 9 -1.36 -26.80 -17.15
C VAL A 9 -1.50 -28.11 -16.38
N SER A 10 -1.83 -29.22 -17.05
CA SER A 10 -2.15 -30.51 -16.43
C SER A 10 -1.00 -31.03 -15.54
N GLU A 11 0.23 -30.97 -16.05
CA GLU A 11 1.42 -31.39 -15.29
C GLU A 11 1.79 -30.43 -14.16
N PHE A 12 1.40 -29.17 -14.27
CA PHE A 12 1.68 -28.12 -13.29
C PHE A 12 0.68 -28.14 -12.13
N LEU A 13 -0.52 -28.68 -12.32
CA LEU A 13 -1.58 -28.71 -11.30
C LEU A 13 -1.12 -29.15 -9.89
N PRO A 14 -0.35 -30.25 -9.73
CA PRO A 14 0.08 -30.72 -8.41
C PRO A 14 1.10 -29.77 -7.74
N SER A 15 1.90 -29.06 -8.54
CA SER A 15 2.99 -28.19 -8.08
C SER A 15 2.57 -26.73 -7.95
N HIS A 16 1.34 -26.36 -8.38
CA HIS A 16 0.86 -25.00 -8.29
C HIS A 16 0.79 -24.50 -6.84
N PRO A 17 1.49 -23.41 -6.47
CA PRO A 17 1.54 -22.93 -5.08
C PRO A 17 0.17 -22.59 -4.49
N GLY A 18 -0.81 -22.17 -5.33
CA GLY A 18 -2.21 -21.93 -4.96
C GLY A 18 -3.07 -23.20 -4.82
N GLY A 19 -2.49 -24.37 -5.10
CA GLY A 19 -3.18 -25.66 -5.15
C GLY A 19 -3.95 -25.87 -6.46
N SER A 20 -4.14 -27.14 -6.82
CA SER A 20 -4.78 -27.55 -8.08
C SER A 20 -6.24 -27.10 -8.23
N LYS A 21 -6.97 -26.97 -7.11
CA LYS A 21 -8.40 -26.64 -7.13
C LYS A 21 -8.72 -25.30 -7.77
N ILE A 22 -7.83 -24.30 -7.65
CA ILE A 22 -8.08 -22.98 -8.24
C ILE A 22 -7.97 -23.02 -9.75
N ILE A 23 -6.95 -23.71 -10.26
CA ILE A 23 -6.80 -23.87 -11.72
C ILE A 23 -7.99 -24.68 -12.28
N LEU A 24 -8.38 -25.78 -11.61
CA LEU A 24 -9.51 -26.61 -12.04
C LEU A 24 -10.84 -25.84 -12.03
N LYS A 25 -11.06 -24.92 -11.09
CA LYS A 25 -12.27 -24.07 -11.06
C LYS A 25 -12.34 -23.13 -12.28
N LEU A 26 -11.20 -22.71 -12.81
CA LEU A 26 -11.07 -21.80 -13.94
C LEU A 26 -10.78 -22.53 -15.27
N ALA A 27 -10.61 -23.86 -15.22
CA ALA A 27 -10.35 -24.66 -16.42
C ALA A 27 -11.48 -24.49 -17.44
N GLY A 28 -11.11 -24.36 -18.72
CA GLY A 28 -12.06 -24.14 -19.81
C GLY A 28 -12.64 -22.71 -19.90
N ARG A 29 -12.16 -21.77 -19.10
CA ARG A 29 -12.57 -20.35 -19.10
C ARG A 29 -11.39 -19.43 -19.38
N ASP A 30 -11.70 -18.17 -19.67
CA ASP A 30 -10.71 -17.10 -19.57
C ASP A 30 -10.46 -16.81 -18.08
N ALA A 31 -9.24 -16.99 -17.65
CA ALA A 31 -8.82 -16.77 -16.28
C ALA A 31 -7.89 -15.56 -16.16
N THR A 32 -7.83 -14.71 -17.19
CA THR A 32 -6.91 -13.56 -17.24
C THR A 32 -7.17 -12.58 -16.10
N GLU A 33 -8.45 -12.26 -15.84
CA GLU A 33 -8.83 -11.33 -14.77
C GLU A 33 -8.47 -11.85 -13.37
N GLU A 34 -8.57 -13.16 -13.13
CA GLU A 34 -8.19 -13.77 -11.86
C GLU A 34 -6.69 -14.01 -11.75
N TYR A 35 -6.02 -14.23 -12.88
CA TYR A 35 -4.60 -14.51 -12.95
C TYR A 35 -3.74 -13.26 -12.81
N ASP A 36 -4.06 -12.21 -13.58
CA ASP A 36 -3.22 -11.04 -13.76
C ASP A 36 -2.92 -10.26 -12.44
N PRO A 37 -3.89 -10.03 -11.54
CA PRO A 37 -3.62 -9.35 -10.28
C PRO A 37 -2.74 -10.15 -9.31
N ILE A 38 -2.61 -11.46 -9.54
CA ILE A 38 -1.99 -12.40 -8.60
C ILE A 38 -0.58 -12.79 -9.05
N HIS A 39 -0.34 -12.90 -10.36
CA HIS A 39 0.92 -13.40 -10.90
C HIS A 39 1.71 -12.26 -11.56
N PRO A 40 2.97 -12.05 -11.17
CA PRO A 40 3.85 -11.09 -11.86
C PRO A 40 3.99 -11.41 -13.34
N PRO A 41 4.21 -10.42 -14.21
CA PRO A 41 4.55 -10.65 -15.61
C PRO A 41 5.76 -11.59 -15.73
N GLY A 42 5.68 -12.57 -16.65
CA GLY A 42 6.71 -13.57 -16.85
C GLY A 42 6.51 -14.89 -16.07
N THR A 43 5.54 -14.94 -15.15
CA THR A 43 5.29 -16.15 -14.31
C THR A 43 4.95 -17.39 -15.14
N LEU A 44 4.26 -17.24 -16.28
CA LEU A 44 3.93 -18.38 -17.15
C LEU A 44 5.18 -18.97 -17.78
N GLU A 45 6.03 -18.12 -18.33
CA GLU A 45 7.27 -18.49 -19.02
C GLU A 45 8.31 -19.08 -18.05
N GLU A 46 8.30 -18.65 -16.79
CA GLU A 46 9.19 -19.17 -15.75
C GLU A 46 8.78 -20.58 -15.25
N ASN A 47 7.50 -20.91 -15.30
CA ASN A 47 6.96 -22.13 -14.68
C ASN A 47 6.43 -23.16 -15.67
N LEU A 48 6.18 -22.76 -16.93
CA LEU A 48 5.68 -23.65 -17.98
C LEU A 48 6.64 -23.67 -19.16
N LYS A 49 6.84 -24.85 -19.71
CA LYS A 49 7.65 -25.00 -20.92
C LYS A 49 6.92 -24.41 -22.14
N PRO A 50 7.66 -23.89 -23.15
CA PRO A 50 7.05 -23.28 -24.34
C PRO A 50 6.04 -24.19 -25.06
N GLU A 51 6.27 -25.50 -25.09
CA GLU A 51 5.37 -26.49 -25.72
C GLU A 51 4.01 -26.63 -25.01
N LYS A 52 3.86 -26.10 -23.80
CA LYS A 52 2.60 -26.07 -23.06
C LYS A 52 1.64 -24.95 -23.52
N LYS A 53 2.12 -24.04 -24.36
CA LYS A 53 1.31 -23.04 -25.03
C LYS A 53 0.68 -23.66 -26.28
N LEU A 54 -0.63 -23.97 -26.21
CA LEU A 54 -1.34 -24.69 -27.27
C LEU A 54 -1.76 -23.79 -28.44
N GLY A 55 -1.72 -22.48 -28.26
CA GLY A 55 -2.07 -21.49 -29.29
C GLY A 55 -3.23 -20.58 -28.90
N LYS A 56 -3.73 -19.79 -29.86
CA LYS A 56 -4.84 -18.87 -29.62
C LYS A 56 -6.18 -19.60 -29.73
N LEU A 57 -7.12 -19.22 -28.83
CA LEU A 57 -8.48 -19.74 -28.89
C LEU A 57 -9.23 -19.19 -30.12
N ASP A 58 -9.81 -20.07 -30.93
CA ASP A 58 -10.75 -19.66 -31.96
C ASP A 58 -12.14 -19.39 -31.32
N LEU A 59 -12.43 -18.11 -31.12
CA LEU A 59 -13.67 -17.66 -30.50
C LEU A 59 -14.94 -18.08 -31.27
N SER A 60 -14.82 -18.46 -32.54
CA SER A 60 -15.95 -18.94 -33.32
C SER A 60 -16.42 -20.34 -32.90
N THR A 61 -15.54 -21.10 -32.26
CA THR A 61 -15.80 -22.50 -31.81
C THR A 61 -16.33 -22.58 -30.38
N VAL A 62 -16.37 -21.48 -29.63
CA VAL A 62 -16.85 -21.46 -28.26
C VAL A 62 -18.36 -21.40 -28.21
N PRO A 63 -19.07 -22.41 -27.64
CA PRO A 63 -20.52 -22.33 -27.50
C PRO A 63 -20.89 -21.11 -26.64
N LYS A 64 -21.80 -20.26 -27.10
CA LYS A 64 -22.38 -19.20 -26.28
C LYS A 64 -23.13 -19.86 -25.13
N SER A 65 -22.48 -19.98 -23.97
CA SER A 65 -23.08 -20.50 -22.74
C SER A 65 -24.23 -19.60 -22.31
N SER A 66 -25.45 -20.10 -22.44
CA SER A 66 -26.64 -19.49 -21.89
C SER A 66 -26.82 -19.88 -20.44
N THR A 67 -26.12 -19.20 -19.51
CA THR A 67 -26.52 -19.16 -18.09
C THR A 67 -25.71 -18.07 -17.37
N ALA A 68 -26.06 -16.81 -17.66
CA ALA A 68 -25.92 -15.75 -16.68
C ALA A 68 -27.30 -15.11 -16.56
N ALA A 69 -27.86 -15.09 -15.35
CA ALA A 69 -28.98 -14.23 -15.07
C ALA A 69 -28.61 -12.79 -15.49
N PRO A 70 -29.52 -11.97 -16.01
CA PRO A 70 -29.18 -10.65 -16.48
C PRO A 70 -28.70 -9.82 -15.29
N GLU A 71 -27.39 -9.72 -15.11
CA GLU A 71 -26.83 -8.57 -14.43
C GLU A 71 -27.28 -7.38 -15.25
N LYS A 72 -28.00 -6.46 -14.62
CA LYS A 72 -28.38 -5.20 -15.22
C LYS A 72 -27.13 -4.63 -15.90
N GLU A 73 -27.15 -4.50 -17.21
CA GLU A 73 -26.17 -3.74 -17.98
C GLU A 73 -26.09 -2.35 -17.34
N GLN A 74 -25.15 -2.17 -16.45
CA GLN A 74 -24.68 -0.84 -16.13
C GLN A 74 -24.07 -0.34 -17.44
N GLN A 75 -24.69 0.64 -18.05
CA GLN A 75 -24.12 1.38 -19.16
C GLN A 75 -22.67 1.71 -18.73
N LYS A 76 -21.70 1.14 -19.43
CA LYS A 76 -20.31 1.55 -19.28
C LYS A 76 -20.26 3.00 -19.74
N GLU A 77 -20.46 3.90 -18.78
CA GLU A 77 -20.03 5.28 -18.95
C GLU A 77 -18.56 5.22 -19.36
N GLY A 78 -18.16 6.01 -20.35
CA GLY A 78 -16.76 6.07 -20.79
C GLY A 78 -15.83 6.33 -19.60
N PRO A 79 -14.50 6.18 -19.77
CA PRO A 79 -13.56 6.37 -18.67
C PRO A 79 -13.87 7.72 -18.00
N PRO A 80 -13.96 7.74 -16.66
CA PRO A 80 -14.33 8.95 -15.95
C PRO A 80 -13.31 10.05 -16.20
N ASN A 81 -13.79 11.28 -16.41
CA ASN A 81 -12.88 12.43 -16.51
C ASN A 81 -12.25 12.70 -15.13
N MET A 82 -11.01 12.28 -14.94
CA MET A 82 -10.30 12.45 -13.67
C MET A 82 -10.21 13.93 -13.25
N ALA A 83 -10.10 14.86 -14.20
CA ALA A 83 -10.00 16.29 -13.93
C ALA A 83 -11.28 16.86 -13.28
N SER A 84 -12.44 16.25 -13.48
CA SER A 84 -13.70 16.67 -12.87
C SER A 84 -13.85 16.26 -11.39
N LEU A 85 -13.04 15.32 -10.90
CA LEU A 85 -13.12 14.84 -9.52
C LEU A 85 -12.40 15.82 -8.58
N LEU A 86 -13.11 16.40 -7.65
CA LEU A 86 -12.60 17.49 -6.80
C LEU A 86 -12.02 17.01 -5.47
N ASN A 87 -12.27 15.77 -5.08
CA ASN A 87 -11.87 15.27 -3.77
C ASN A 87 -11.75 13.75 -3.75
N LEU A 88 -11.16 13.23 -2.66
CA LEU A 88 -10.90 11.79 -2.51
C LEU A 88 -12.17 10.95 -2.35
N ASP A 89 -13.26 11.52 -1.85
CA ASP A 89 -14.51 10.77 -1.69
C ASP A 89 -15.11 10.46 -3.08
N GLU A 90 -15.04 11.41 -4.02
CA GLU A 90 -15.43 11.21 -5.41
C GLU A 90 -14.52 10.19 -6.13
N ILE A 91 -13.20 10.26 -5.89
CA ILE A 91 -12.24 9.28 -6.45
C ILE A 91 -12.53 7.88 -5.90
N GLU A 92 -12.79 7.74 -4.59
CA GLU A 92 -13.16 6.47 -3.94
C GLU A 92 -14.47 5.92 -4.50
N GLU A 93 -15.47 6.78 -4.77
CA GLU A 93 -16.74 6.39 -5.36
C GLU A 93 -16.55 5.82 -6.78
N VAL A 94 -15.77 6.51 -7.63
CA VAL A 94 -15.46 6.03 -8.98
C VAL A 94 -14.72 4.70 -8.93
N ALA A 95 -13.66 4.60 -8.10
CA ALA A 95 -12.90 3.37 -7.94
C ALA A 95 -13.79 2.20 -7.48
N THR A 96 -14.70 2.46 -6.52
CA THR A 96 -15.64 1.45 -6.00
C THR A 96 -16.51 0.83 -7.08
N LYS A 97 -16.86 1.60 -8.10
CA LYS A 97 -17.67 1.13 -9.24
C LYS A 97 -16.86 0.30 -10.26
N GLN A 98 -15.53 0.49 -10.29
CA GLN A 98 -14.66 -0.10 -11.30
C GLN A 98 -13.92 -1.34 -10.82
N VAL A 99 -13.47 -1.35 -9.54
CA VAL A 99 -12.70 -2.47 -9.01
C VAL A 99 -13.59 -3.67 -8.70
N SER A 100 -13.00 -4.87 -8.67
CA SER A 100 -13.72 -6.08 -8.27
C SER A 100 -14.19 -6.01 -6.81
N LYS A 101 -15.25 -6.78 -6.48
CA LYS A 101 -15.76 -6.88 -5.09
C LYS A 101 -14.67 -7.31 -4.10
N LYS A 102 -13.76 -8.20 -4.52
CA LYS A 102 -12.60 -8.66 -3.72
C LYS A 102 -11.63 -7.52 -3.45
N CYS A 103 -11.26 -6.76 -4.48
CA CYS A 103 -10.40 -5.59 -4.36
C CYS A 103 -11.02 -4.55 -3.42
N TRP A 104 -12.27 -4.20 -3.65
CA TRP A 104 -12.99 -3.26 -2.79
C TRP A 104 -13.03 -3.73 -1.34
N ALA A 105 -13.43 -4.98 -1.10
CA ALA A 105 -13.52 -5.53 0.25
C ALA A 105 -12.18 -5.48 0.97
N TYR A 106 -11.08 -5.83 0.30
CA TYR A 106 -9.74 -5.77 0.86
C TYR A 106 -9.30 -4.33 1.18
N TYR A 107 -9.52 -3.36 0.27
CA TYR A 107 -9.10 -1.97 0.50
C TYR A 107 -9.99 -1.25 1.48
N TYR A 108 -11.31 -1.41 1.35
CA TYR A 108 -12.29 -0.75 2.22
C TYR A 108 -12.19 -1.22 3.66
N SER A 109 -11.93 -2.52 3.89
CA SER A 109 -11.98 -3.13 5.22
C SER A 109 -11.02 -2.47 6.21
N ALA A 110 -11.43 -2.50 7.46
CA ALA A 110 -10.62 -2.22 8.64
C ALA A 110 -11.07 -3.19 9.75
N SER A 111 -10.49 -3.08 10.94
CA SER A 111 -10.80 -4.00 12.03
C SER A 111 -12.18 -3.75 12.60
N ASP A 112 -12.84 -4.82 12.99
CA ASP A 112 -14.10 -4.91 13.74
C ASP A 112 -15.17 -3.91 13.23
N ASP A 113 -15.55 -2.92 14.04
CA ASP A 113 -16.63 -1.95 13.77
C ASP A 113 -16.24 -0.76 12.89
N LEU A 114 -14.99 -0.70 12.39
CA LEU A 114 -14.44 0.38 11.58
C LEU A 114 -14.33 1.73 12.34
N PHE A 115 -14.39 1.70 13.66
CA PHE A 115 -14.36 2.91 14.48
C PHE A 115 -13.07 3.71 14.23
N SER A 116 -11.90 3.08 14.41
CA SER A 116 -10.61 3.74 14.17
C SER A 116 -10.45 4.24 12.74
N LYS A 117 -10.96 3.49 11.73
CA LYS A 117 -10.96 3.94 10.34
C LYS A 117 -11.69 5.27 10.17
N SER A 118 -12.88 5.39 10.74
CA SER A 118 -13.73 6.58 10.64
C SER A 118 -13.17 7.72 11.49
N PHE A 119 -12.75 7.41 12.70
CA PHE A 119 -12.23 8.39 13.65
C PHE A 119 -10.90 8.99 13.22
N ASN A 120 -10.05 8.25 12.51
CA ASN A 120 -8.79 8.76 11.94
C ASN A 120 -8.97 10.04 11.11
N ASN A 121 -10.07 10.17 10.35
CA ASN A 121 -10.35 11.41 9.62
C ASN A 121 -11.16 12.41 10.48
N LEU A 122 -12.14 11.90 11.22
CA LEU A 122 -13.03 12.77 12.00
C LEU A 122 -12.27 13.64 13.00
N VAL A 123 -11.21 13.13 13.60
CA VAL A 123 -10.39 13.87 14.58
C VAL A 123 -9.77 15.14 13.99
N TYR A 124 -9.40 15.14 12.70
CA TYR A 124 -8.87 16.34 12.04
C TYR A 124 -9.91 17.46 11.94
N ARG A 125 -11.23 17.17 12.03
CA ARG A 125 -12.30 18.18 12.05
C ARG A 125 -12.34 18.97 13.36
N GLN A 126 -11.75 18.43 14.43
CA GLN A 126 -11.65 19.08 15.73
C GLN A 126 -10.42 19.98 15.86
N ILE A 127 -9.48 19.88 14.92
CA ILE A 127 -8.27 20.71 14.86
C ILE A 127 -8.52 21.84 13.87
N LEU A 128 -8.53 23.07 14.35
CA LEU A 128 -8.81 24.23 13.52
C LEU A 128 -7.52 24.95 13.13
N LEU A 129 -7.45 25.38 11.87
CA LEU A 129 -6.41 26.28 11.40
C LEU A 129 -6.73 27.71 11.86
N ARG A 130 -5.71 28.45 12.29
CA ARG A 130 -5.81 29.85 12.66
C ARG A 130 -4.94 30.67 11.70
N PRO A 131 -5.50 31.06 10.53
CA PRO A 131 -4.71 31.78 9.52
C PRO A 131 -4.30 33.18 10.03
N ARG A 132 -3.10 33.60 9.68
CA ARG A 132 -2.64 34.97 9.88
C ARG A 132 -2.89 35.76 8.61
N VAL A 133 -3.30 37.01 8.77
CA VAL A 133 -3.53 37.95 7.66
C VAL A 133 -2.27 38.76 7.36
N PHE A 134 -2.24 39.43 6.21
CA PHE A 134 -1.12 40.23 5.71
C PHE A 134 0.20 39.46 5.58
N VAL A 135 0.13 38.20 5.22
CA VAL A 135 1.28 37.38 4.85
C VAL A 135 1.36 37.33 3.34
N ASN A 136 2.55 37.60 2.78
CA ASN A 136 2.74 37.42 1.34
C ASN A 136 2.66 35.94 0.98
N CYS A 137 1.67 35.57 0.17
CA CYS A 137 1.43 34.20 -0.31
C CYS A 137 1.67 34.04 -1.82
N GLU A 138 2.32 35.01 -2.47
CA GLU A 138 2.57 34.98 -3.91
C GLU A 138 3.39 33.76 -4.33
N ASN A 139 4.33 33.33 -3.49
CA ASN A 139 5.17 32.18 -3.75
C ASN A 139 5.03 31.17 -2.61
N CYS A 140 4.49 29.98 -2.92
CA CYS A 140 4.38 28.89 -1.98
C CYS A 140 5.32 27.74 -2.38
N ASP A 141 6.39 27.54 -1.61
CA ASP A 141 7.28 26.39 -1.77
C ASP A 141 6.81 25.26 -0.83
N THR A 142 6.37 24.14 -1.42
CA THR A 142 5.97 22.93 -0.69
C THR A 142 7.11 21.92 -0.52
N SER A 143 8.29 22.21 -1.09
CA SER A 143 9.43 21.29 -1.00
C SER A 143 9.95 21.16 0.43
N THR A 144 10.50 20.01 0.75
CA THR A 144 11.11 19.73 2.05
C THR A 144 12.20 18.69 1.90
N THR A 145 12.83 18.33 3.02
CA THR A 145 13.83 17.28 3.08
C THR A 145 13.34 16.18 4.02
N LEU A 146 13.34 14.94 3.55
CA LEU A 146 13.00 13.75 4.34
C LEU A 146 14.21 12.82 4.39
N LEU A 147 14.69 12.50 5.58
CA LEU A 147 15.88 11.68 5.82
C LEU A 147 17.12 12.17 5.04
N GLY A 148 17.25 13.49 4.85
CA GLY A 148 18.33 14.10 4.08
C GLY A 148 18.09 14.17 2.56
N HIS A 149 16.98 13.65 2.04
CA HIS A 149 16.64 13.67 0.62
C HIS A 149 15.60 14.74 0.31
N LYS A 150 15.87 15.56 -0.72
CA LYS A 150 14.92 16.59 -1.18
C LYS A 150 13.69 15.92 -1.81
N VAL A 151 12.51 16.38 -1.41
CA VAL A 151 11.21 15.98 -1.95
C VAL A 151 10.41 17.23 -2.33
N GLY A 152 9.53 17.12 -3.34
CA GLY A 152 8.76 18.27 -3.82
C GLY A 152 7.57 18.64 -2.94
N ILE A 153 7.05 17.67 -2.17
CA ILE A 153 5.95 17.88 -1.23
C ILE A 153 6.15 17.02 0.02
N PRO A 154 5.65 17.44 1.20
CA PRO A 154 5.77 16.67 2.45
C PRO A 154 4.75 15.52 2.53
N LEU A 155 4.50 14.86 1.40
CA LEU A 155 3.58 13.73 1.27
C LEU A 155 4.32 12.48 0.82
N TYR A 156 3.88 11.34 1.35
CA TYR A 156 4.34 10.04 0.89
C TYR A 156 3.18 9.06 0.72
N VAL A 157 3.37 8.08 -0.17
CA VAL A 157 2.49 6.92 -0.23
C VAL A 157 2.90 5.95 0.87
N ALA A 158 2.00 5.71 1.82
CA ALA A 158 2.19 4.73 2.87
C ALA A 158 2.20 3.31 2.27
N PRO A 159 2.89 2.34 2.89
CA PRO A 159 2.97 0.99 2.37
C PRO A 159 1.59 0.36 2.27
N ALA A 160 1.20 0.04 1.05
CA ALA A 160 -0.08 -0.58 0.72
C ALA A 160 0.16 -1.75 -0.22
N ALA A 161 -0.39 -2.91 0.13
CA ALA A 161 -0.16 -4.15 -0.59
C ALA A 161 -1.13 -4.32 -1.76
N MET A 162 -0.71 -5.13 -2.74
CA MET A 162 -1.58 -5.68 -3.78
C MET A 162 -2.21 -4.61 -4.68
N ALA A 163 -1.44 -3.62 -5.12
CA ALA A 163 -1.96 -2.54 -5.98
C ALA A 163 -2.49 -3.06 -7.34
N ARG A 164 -1.99 -4.20 -7.84
CA ARG A 164 -2.49 -4.84 -9.06
C ARG A 164 -3.91 -5.42 -8.93
N LEU A 165 -4.45 -5.56 -7.72
CA LEU A 165 -5.88 -5.84 -7.54
C LEU A 165 -6.77 -4.71 -8.07
N ALA A 166 -6.29 -3.46 -8.01
CA ALA A 166 -7.03 -2.30 -8.49
C ALA A 166 -6.80 -2.02 -9.98
N HIS A 167 -5.54 -2.18 -10.43
CA HIS A 167 -5.15 -1.81 -11.80
C HIS A 167 -3.85 -2.52 -12.22
N PRO A 168 -3.70 -2.97 -13.48
CA PRO A 168 -2.50 -3.67 -13.94
C PRO A 168 -1.17 -2.93 -13.74
N ALA A 169 -1.18 -1.59 -13.75
CA ALA A 169 0.00 -0.76 -13.50
C ALA A 169 0.58 -0.92 -12.08
N GLY A 170 -0.22 -1.39 -11.12
CA GLY A 170 0.23 -1.75 -9.78
C GLY A 170 1.01 -0.66 -9.06
N GLU A 171 1.99 -1.07 -8.26
CA GLU A 171 2.83 -0.17 -7.47
C GLU A 171 3.71 0.74 -8.34
N LEU A 172 4.06 0.31 -9.57
CA LEU A 172 4.74 1.16 -10.55
C LEU A 172 3.83 2.31 -11.00
N GLY A 173 2.55 2.05 -11.27
CA GLY A 173 1.59 3.09 -11.62
C GLY A 173 1.44 4.14 -10.52
N ILE A 174 1.49 3.72 -9.26
CA ILE A 174 1.54 4.66 -8.12
C ILE A 174 2.83 5.51 -8.17
N ALA A 175 4.00 4.87 -8.38
CA ALA A 175 5.27 5.58 -8.48
C ALA A 175 5.26 6.63 -9.59
N GLN A 176 4.71 6.29 -10.75
CA GLN A 176 4.59 7.20 -11.90
C GLN A 176 3.65 8.38 -11.58
N GLY A 177 2.47 8.13 -11.02
CA GLY A 177 1.48 9.16 -10.72
C GLY A 177 1.94 10.18 -9.66
N ILE A 178 2.81 9.78 -8.72
CA ILE A 178 3.34 10.72 -7.71
C ILE A 178 4.62 11.44 -8.14
N SER A 179 5.23 11.01 -9.24
CA SER A 179 6.58 11.46 -9.64
C SER A 179 6.66 12.96 -9.91
N GLN A 180 5.65 13.53 -10.58
CA GLN A 180 5.60 14.96 -10.90
C GLN A 180 5.51 15.87 -9.66
N PHE A 181 5.04 15.33 -8.53
CA PHE A 181 4.97 16.06 -7.26
C PHE A 181 6.26 15.94 -6.45
N GLY A 182 7.23 15.13 -6.90
CA GLY A 182 8.42 14.81 -6.13
C GLY A 182 8.10 14.13 -4.80
N ALA A 183 6.95 13.43 -4.70
CA ALA A 183 6.57 12.67 -3.52
C ALA A 183 7.30 11.33 -3.48
N LEU A 184 7.48 10.76 -2.28
CA LEU A 184 8.09 9.45 -2.13
C LEU A 184 7.05 8.34 -1.97
N GLN A 185 7.41 7.11 -2.34
CA GLN A 185 6.61 5.92 -2.09
C GLN A 185 7.32 4.99 -1.10
N ILE A 186 6.60 4.53 -0.10
CA ILE A 186 7.04 3.39 0.72
C ILE A 186 6.40 2.14 0.13
N VAL A 187 7.22 1.28 -0.46
CA VAL A 187 6.77 0.05 -1.10
C VAL A 187 6.51 -1.01 -0.04
N SER A 188 5.35 -1.66 -0.12
CA SER A 188 4.97 -2.72 0.82
C SER A 188 5.81 -3.99 0.60
N ASN A 189 6.17 -4.67 1.69
CA ASN A 189 6.72 -6.03 1.65
C ASN A 189 5.84 -7.02 0.85
N ASN A 190 4.53 -6.74 0.84
CA ASN A 190 3.51 -7.52 0.16
C ASN A 190 3.02 -6.83 -1.12
N ALA A 191 3.89 -6.07 -1.79
CA ALA A 191 3.60 -5.50 -3.09
C ALA A 191 3.32 -6.60 -4.13
N SER A 192 2.45 -6.31 -5.08
CA SER A 192 2.11 -7.21 -6.19
C SER A 192 3.14 -7.20 -7.34
N MET A 193 4.13 -6.33 -7.25
CA MET A 193 5.27 -6.22 -8.17
C MET A 193 6.57 -6.38 -7.42
N THR A 194 7.62 -6.82 -8.12
CA THR A 194 8.94 -6.94 -7.51
C THR A 194 9.58 -5.56 -7.25
N PRO A 195 10.50 -5.45 -6.27
CA PRO A 195 11.19 -4.19 -6.01
C PRO A 195 11.86 -3.59 -7.26
N GLU A 196 12.47 -4.44 -8.11
CA GLU A 196 13.13 -4.03 -9.35
C GLU A 196 12.13 -3.51 -10.38
N GLN A 197 11.00 -4.19 -10.56
CA GLN A 197 9.95 -3.75 -11.50
C GLN A 197 9.42 -2.36 -11.15
N ILE A 198 9.24 -2.09 -9.84
CA ILE A 198 8.72 -0.80 -9.38
C ILE A 198 9.71 0.33 -9.68
N VAL A 199 10.99 0.12 -9.41
CA VAL A 199 12.00 1.17 -9.59
C VAL A 199 12.49 1.32 -11.03
N ALA A 200 12.39 0.26 -11.86
CA ALA A 200 12.83 0.30 -13.26
C ALA A 200 12.08 1.33 -14.10
N GLY A 201 10.79 1.57 -13.83
CA GLY A 201 9.97 2.57 -14.51
C GLY A 201 9.88 3.92 -13.77
N SER A 202 10.67 4.13 -12.72
CA SER A 202 10.67 5.37 -11.95
C SER A 202 11.49 6.47 -12.62
N LEU A 203 11.10 7.73 -12.38
CA LEU A 203 11.86 8.87 -12.89
C LEU A 203 13.24 9.00 -12.23
N PRO A 204 14.22 9.64 -12.91
CA PRO A 204 15.50 9.99 -12.30
C PRO A 204 15.29 10.81 -11.01
N GLY A 205 16.04 10.46 -9.96
CA GLY A 205 15.94 11.16 -8.67
C GLY A 205 14.75 10.77 -7.79
N GLN A 206 13.80 9.99 -8.29
CA GLN A 206 12.71 9.48 -7.46
C GLN A 206 13.25 8.47 -6.44
N ILE A 207 12.83 8.62 -5.18
CA ILE A 207 13.29 7.81 -4.06
C ILE A 207 12.16 6.99 -3.44
N PHE A 208 12.54 5.87 -2.84
CA PHE A 208 11.63 4.88 -2.26
C PHE A 208 12.07 4.49 -0.86
N GLY A 209 11.11 4.09 -0.04
CA GLY A 209 11.34 3.30 1.16
C GLY A 209 10.87 1.86 0.94
N TRP A 210 11.52 0.89 1.58
CA TRP A 210 11.06 -0.48 1.61
C TRP A 210 10.44 -0.80 2.95
N GLN A 211 9.15 -1.18 2.97
CA GLN A 211 8.50 -1.61 4.20
C GLN A 211 8.74 -3.10 4.43
N LEU A 212 9.09 -3.44 5.66
CA LEU A 212 9.42 -4.79 6.10
C LEU A 212 8.43 -5.27 7.16
N TYR A 213 7.87 -6.47 6.94
CA TYR A 213 7.40 -7.35 7.99
C TYR A 213 8.46 -8.43 8.19
N VAL A 214 9.03 -8.48 9.38
CA VAL A 214 10.02 -9.51 9.69
C VAL A 214 9.34 -10.87 9.71
N GLN A 215 9.91 -11.83 8.99
CA GLN A 215 9.36 -13.19 8.92
C GLN A 215 9.84 -14.04 10.10
N LYS A 216 9.08 -15.06 10.51
CA LYS A 216 9.50 -16.09 11.49
C LYS A 216 10.79 -16.76 11.03
N ASP A 217 10.83 -17.15 9.76
CA ASP A 217 12.06 -17.53 9.09
C ASP A 217 12.85 -16.27 8.70
N ARG A 218 13.81 -15.89 9.54
CA ARG A 218 14.62 -14.68 9.38
C ARG A 218 15.40 -14.67 8.07
N SER A 219 15.79 -15.83 7.55
CA SER A 219 16.55 -15.93 6.30
C SER A 219 15.83 -15.28 5.11
N LYS A 220 14.49 -15.37 5.07
CA LYS A 220 13.67 -14.71 4.04
C LYS A 220 13.75 -13.18 4.13
N SER A 221 13.70 -12.63 5.34
CA SER A 221 13.86 -11.19 5.55
C SER A 221 15.29 -10.72 5.24
N GLU A 222 16.30 -11.50 5.60
CA GLU A 222 17.69 -11.22 5.33
C GLU A 222 17.99 -11.22 3.82
N ALA A 223 17.47 -12.20 3.08
CA ALA A 223 17.55 -12.23 1.63
C ALA A 223 16.90 -11.00 0.98
N MET A 224 15.73 -10.58 1.48
CA MET A 224 15.07 -9.38 0.98
C MET A 224 15.87 -8.11 1.31
N LEU A 225 16.38 -7.97 2.52
CA LEU A 225 17.25 -6.83 2.88
C LEU A 225 18.50 -6.78 2.00
N ALA A 226 19.14 -7.93 1.75
CA ALA A 226 20.28 -8.00 0.84
C ALA A 226 19.93 -7.58 -0.59
N ARG A 227 18.71 -7.92 -1.06
CA ARG A 227 18.19 -7.51 -2.36
C ARG A 227 17.96 -6.00 -2.42
N ILE A 228 17.32 -5.41 -1.40
CA ILE A 228 17.06 -3.97 -1.31
C ILE A 228 18.37 -3.18 -1.18
N ASN A 229 19.34 -3.65 -0.40
CA ASN A 229 20.65 -3.01 -0.28
C ASN A 229 21.39 -2.86 -1.62
N LYS A 230 21.18 -3.79 -2.58
CA LYS A 230 21.74 -3.67 -3.95
C LYS A 230 21.12 -2.54 -4.77
N MET A 231 19.96 -2.02 -4.36
CA MET A 231 19.22 -0.93 -4.99
C MET A 231 19.20 0.32 -4.10
N SER A 232 20.27 0.55 -3.31
CA SER A 232 20.37 1.69 -2.38
C SER A 232 20.44 3.06 -3.07
N ASP A 233 20.65 3.08 -4.39
CA ASP A 233 20.46 4.27 -5.23
C ASP A 233 19.00 4.69 -5.35
N LYS A 234 18.05 3.78 -5.18
CA LYS A 234 16.60 4.00 -5.23
C LYS A 234 15.93 3.86 -3.86
N TYR A 235 16.13 2.74 -3.17
CA TYR A 235 15.60 2.52 -1.82
C TYR A 235 16.50 3.17 -0.78
N LYS A 236 16.02 4.24 -0.15
CA LYS A 236 16.84 5.09 0.73
C LYS A 236 16.72 4.74 2.22
N PHE A 237 15.72 3.96 2.59
CA PHE A 237 15.48 3.59 3.99
C PHE A 237 14.60 2.34 4.09
N ILE A 238 14.65 1.68 5.24
CA ILE A 238 13.80 0.55 5.60
C ILE A 238 12.73 1.03 6.58
N VAL A 239 11.47 0.65 6.34
CA VAL A 239 10.34 0.93 7.23
C VAL A 239 9.92 -0.37 7.93
N LEU A 240 10.27 -0.51 9.20
CA LEU A 240 9.85 -1.65 10.01
C LEU A 240 8.43 -1.39 10.56
N THR A 241 7.47 -2.22 10.19
CA THR A 241 6.09 -2.12 10.67
C THR A 241 5.89 -2.96 11.92
N LEU A 242 5.37 -2.35 12.99
CA LEU A 242 5.31 -2.90 14.34
C LEU A 242 3.86 -3.06 14.88
N ASP A 243 2.88 -2.37 14.28
CA ASP A 243 1.49 -2.30 14.76
C ASP A 243 0.61 -3.48 14.33
N ALA A 244 1.17 -4.45 13.60
CA ALA A 244 0.41 -5.59 13.10
C ALA A 244 1.24 -6.88 13.14
N PRO A 245 1.60 -7.38 14.34
CA PRO A 245 2.28 -8.67 14.50
C PRO A 245 1.37 -9.84 14.08
N VAL A 246 0.06 -9.62 14.10
CA VAL A 246 -0.99 -10.52 13.62
C VAL A 246 -2.00 -9.71 12.81
N PRO A 247 -2.74 -10.33 11.86
CA PRO A 247 -3.77 -9.62 11.12
C PRO A 247 -4.91 -9.21 12.05
N GLY A 248 -5.41 -7.97 11.90
CA GLY A 248 -6.67 -7.56 12.51
C GLY A 248 -7.85 -8.31 11.86
N LYS A 249 -8.94 -8.48 12.61
CA LYS A 249 -10.19 -9.08 12.11
C LYS A 249 -10.86 -8.11 11.13
N ARG A 250 -10.86 -8.45 9.84
CA ARG A 250 -11.38 -7.60 8.76
C ARG A 250 -12.59 -8.24 8.12
N GLU A 251 -13.76 -8.06 8.72
CA GLU A 251 -14.97 -8.78 8.36
C GLU A 251 -15.39 -8.63 6.88
N HIS A 252 -15.24 -7.43 6.29
CA HIS A 252 -15.54 -7.23 4.87
C HIS A 252 -14.61 -8.04 3.96
N ASP A 253 -13.32 -8.11 4.28
CA ASP A 253 -12.33 -8.90 3.55
C ASP A 253 -12.56 -10.39 3.76
N GLU A 254 -12.85 -10.79 5.00
CA GLU A 254 -13.07 -12.19 5.36
C GLU A 254 -14.37 -12.78 4.77
N ARG A 255 -15.43 -11.99 4.63
CA ARG A 255 -16.69 -12.43 4.02
C ARG A 255 -16.62 -12.56 2.50
N ASN A 256 -15.70 -11.89 1.83
CA ASN A 256 -15.52 -11.95 0.38
C ASN A 256 -14.41 -12.94 -0.01
N GLN A 257 -14.47 -14.13 0.58
CA GLN A 257 -13.54 -15.22 0.30
C GLN A 257 -13.85 -15.86 -1.05
N ASP A 258 -13.00 -15.64 -2.04
CA ASP A 258 -12.81 -16.65 -3.09
C ASP A 258 -11.81 -17.67 -2.56
N VAL A 259 -12.33 -18.83 -2.20
CA VAL A 259 -11.56 -19.93 -1.63
C VAL A 259 -10.49 -20.38 -2.62
N GLY A 260 -9.22 -20.10 -2.35
CA GLY A 260 -8.14 -20.85 -2.97
C GLY A 260 -7.07 -20.12 -3.78
N ALA A 261 -7.03 -18.79 -3.84
CA ALA A 261 -5.90 -18.11 -4.46
C ALA A 261 -4.81 -17.81 -3.43
N SER A 262 -3.66 -18.47 -3.51
CA SER A 262 -2.46 -17.96 -2.86
C SER A 262 -1.99 -16.72 -3.62
N LEU A 263 -1.79 -15.62 -2.90
CA LEU A 263 -1.33 -14.37 -3.49
C LEU A 263 0.20 -14.38 -3.53
N PRO A 264 0.86 -14.35 -4.69
CA PRO A 264 2.29 -14.14 -4.73
C PRO A 264 2.58 -12.71 -4.29
N VAL A 265 3.41 -12.58 -3.29
CA VAL A 265 3.90 -11.30 -2.80
C VAL A 265 5.40 -11.20 -3.09
N SER A 266 5.89 -9.99 -3.31
CA SER A 266 7.31 -9.73 -3.62
C SER A 266 8.28 -10.18 -2.53
N SER A 267 7.78 -10.44 -1.31
CA SER A 267 8.55 -10.99 -0.18
C SER A 267 9.07 -12.42 -0.40
N GLY A 268 8.64 -13.10 -1.48
CA GLY A 268 9.02 -14.50 -1.73
C GLY A 268 8.42 -15.49 -0.73
N VAL A 269 7.50 -15.06 0.13
CA VAL A 269 6.77 -15.94 1.04
C VAL A 269 5.79 -16.77 0.21
N LYS A 270 6.15 -18.02 -0.06
CA LYS A 270 5.21 -18.98 -0.61
C LYS A 270 4.26 -19.37 0.51
N ALA A 271 2.97 -19.13 0.31
CA ALA A 271 1.91 -19.59 1.21
C ALA A 271 1.80 -21.15 1.32
N ALA A 272 2.72 -21.86 0.65
CA ALA A 272 2.67 -23.31 0.46
C ALA A 272 3.20 -24.13 1.65
N ASP A 273 3.94 -23.53 2.58
CA ASP A 273 4.73 -24.29 3.57
C ASP A 273 4.07 -24.46 4.94
N GLU A 274 2.82 -24.02 5.11
CA GLU A 274 2.10 -24.29 6.38
C GLU A 274 0.70 -24.90 6.16
N PRO A 275 0.21 -25.69 7.11
CA PRO A 275 -1.07 -26.37 6.98
C PRO A 275 -2.21 -25.35 6.81
N LYS A 276 -3.01 -25.52 5.75
CA LYS A 276 -4.22 -24.74 5.49
C LYS A 276 -5.12 -24.76 6.71
N ARG A 277 -5.39 -23.60 7.31
CA ARG A 277 -6.47 -23.52 8.29
C ARG A 277 -7.79 -23.85 7.61
N PRO A 278 -8.64 -24.72 8.19
CA PRO A 278 -10.00 -24.88 7.72
C PRO A 278 -10.75 -23.55 7.88
N GLY A 279 -11.30 -23.02 6.79
CA GLY A 279 -12.00 -21.74 6.76
C GLY A 279 -11.08 -20.61 6.26
N GLY A 280 -10.95 -20.49 4.94
CA GLY A 280 -10.09 -19.51 4.28
C GLY A 280 -10.27 -18.08 4.81
N GLY A 281 -9.18 -17.40 5.15
CA GLY A 281 -9.19 -16.02 5.55
C GLY A 281 -9.19 -15.07 4.34
N GLY A 282 -9.56 -13.81 4.52
CA GLY A 282 -9.47 -12.77 3.50
C GLY A 282 -8.02 -12.52 3.03
N VAL A 283 -7.87 -11.65 2.03
CA VAL A 283 -6.55 -11.26 1.49
C VAL A 283 -5.60 -10.81 2.59
N GLY A 284 -6.11 -10.01 3.54
CA GLY A 284 -5.31 -9.52 4.66
C GLY A 284 -4.72 -10.62 5.52
N GLN A 285 -5.47 -11.66 5.88
CA GLN A 285 -4.97 -12.79 6.69
C GLN A 285 -3.87 -13.57 5.96
N GLN A 286 -4.03 -13.77 4.65
CA GLN A 286 -3.03 -14.47 3.83
C GLN A 286 -1.69 -13.72 3.79
N LEU A 287 -1.72 -12.40 3.69
CA LEU A 287 -0.52 -11.56 3.60
C LEU A 287 0.29 -11.51 4.90
N PHE A 288 -0.31 -11.79 6.06
CA PHE A 288 0.39 -11.83 7.34
C PHE A 288 0.97 -13.19 7.70
N PHE A 289 0.75 -14.17 6.83
CA PHE A 289 1.27 -15.52 7.05
C PHE A 289 2.79 -15.51 7.20
N GLY A 290 3.32 -16.22 8.21
CA GLY A 290 4.76 -16.27 8.48
C GLY A 290 5.36 -15.01 9.12
N THR A 291 4.58 -13.96 9.39
CA THR A 291 5.08 -12.76 10.09
C THR A 291 5.47 -13.10 11.53
N ALA A 292 6.59 -12.58 11.97
CA ALA A 292 7.10 -12.76 13.33
C ALA A 292 6.33 -11.91 14.33
N ALA A 293 6.03 -12.49 15.49
CA ALA A 293 5.38 -11.82 16.61
C ALA A 293 6.30 -11.69 17.84
N ASP A 294 7.58 -12.05 17.72
CA ASP A 294 8.58 -12.12 18.77
C ASP A 294 9.57 -10.94 18.75
N LEU A 295 9.21 -9.86 18.07
CA LEU A 295 10.08 -8.69 17.91
C LEU A 295 10.22 -7.93 19.23
N THR A 296 11.45 -7.51 19.53
CA THR A 296 11.76 -6.62 20.66
C THR A 296 12.66 -5.47 20.20
N TRP A 297 12.64 -4.37 20.90
CA TRP A 297 13.45 -3.20 20.60
C TRP A 297 14.93 -3.58 20.41
N LYS A 298 15.52 -4.21 21.41
CA LYS A 298 16.95 -4.51 21.42
C LYS A 298 17.33 -5.54 20.38
N SER A 299 16.70 -6.71 20.38
CA SER A 299 17.10 -7.81 19.51
C SER A 299 16.85 -7.49 18.03
N THR A 300 15.72 -6.85 17.73
CA THR A 300 15.34 -6.55 16.34
C THR A 300 16.21 -5.46 15.72
N LEU A 301 16.48 -4.38 16.46
CA LEU A 301 17.34 -3.29 15.95
C LEU A 301 18.79 -3.74 15.81
N GLN A 302 19.31 -4.56 16.73
CA GLN A 302 20.64 -5.16 16.60
C GLN A 302 20.72 -6.11 15.38
N TRP A 303 19.67 -6.89 15.12
CA TRP A 303 19.61 -7.75 13.95
C TRP A 303 19.57 -6.91 12.66
N LEU A 304 18.73 -5.86 12.58
CA LEU A 304 18.69 -4.96 11.41
C LEU A 304 20.05 -4.32 11.14
N ALA A 305 20.76 -3.86 12.16
CA ALA A 305 22.08 -3.26 12.01
C ALA A 305 23.13 -4.19 11.38
N LYS A 306 22.93 -5.52 11.48
CA LYS A 306 23.81 -6.52 10.83
C LYS A 306 23.48 -6.75 9.36
N HIS A 307 22.23 -6.46 8.94
CA HIS A 307 21.74 -6.84 7.59
C HIS A 307 21.49 -5.65 6.67
N THR A 308 21.48 -4.41 7.18
CA THR A 308 21.38 -3.21 6.36
C THR A 308 22.08 -2.02 6.99
N SER A 309 22.66 -1.17 6.15
CA SER A 309 23.17 0.15 6.52
C SER A 309 22.17 1.28 6.22
N LEU A 310 21.06 0.96 5.59
CA LEU A 310 20.02 1.95 5.29
C LEU A 310 19.38 2.46 6.59
N PRO A 311 19.01 3.75 6.66
CA PRO A 311 18.29 4.31 7.79
C PRO A 311 17.02 3.51 8.11
N ILE A 312 16.73 3.35 9.40
CA ILE A 312 15.53 2.67 9.88
C ILE A 312 14.46 3.70 10.22
N VAL A 313 13.25 3.45 9.74
CA VAL A 313 12.02 4.15 10.10
C VAL A 313 11.10 3.16 10.80
N LEU A 314 10.65 3.46 11.99
CA LEU A 314 9.74 2.59 12.75
C LEU A 314 8.30 3.05 12.52
N LYS A 315 7.44 2.15 12.00
CA LYS A 315 6.04 2.45 11.69
C LYS A 315 5.08 1.74 12.62
N GLY A 316 4.04 2.46 13.04
CA GLY A 316 2.97 1.90 13.85
C GLY A 316 3.05 2.29 15.32
N LEU A 317 3.77 3.36 15.64
CA LEU A 317 3.84 3.87 17.02
C LEU A 317 2.54 4.61 17.34
N GLN A 318 1.99 4.31 18.52
CA GLN A 318 0.69 4.81 18.96
C GLN A 318 0.74 5.46 20.35
N THR A 319 1.93 5.56 20.94
CA THR A 319 2.16 6.16 22.24
C THR A 319 3.38 7.10 22.21
N HIS A 320 3.38 8.13 23.04
CA HIS A 320 4.53 9.03 23.14
C HIS A 320 5.74 8.36 23.83
N GLU A 321 5.50 7.37 24.71
CA GLU A 321 6.55 6.59 25.35
C GLU A 321 7.35 5.79 24.31
N ASP A 322 6.68 5.13 23.39
CA ASP A 322 7.36 4.41 22.30
C ASP A 322 8.09 5.38 21.36
N ALA A 323 7.53 6.56 21.09
CA ALA A 323 8.20 7.59 20.31
C ALA A 323 9.46 8.11 21.00
N TYR A 324 9.38 8.34 22.31
CA TYR A 324 10.55 8.71 23.13
C TYR A 324 11.61 7.61 23.08
N LEU A 325 11.22 6.35 23.32
CA LEU A 325 12.12 5.21 23.29
C LEU A 325 12.77 5.06 21.91
N ALA A 326 12.02 5.20 20.81
CA ALA A 326 12.55 5.17 19.44
C ALA A 326 13.65 6.22 19.24
N SER A 327 13.48 7.43 19.80
CA SER A 327 14.46 8.51 19.69
C SER A 327 15.79 8.21 20.37
N GLN A 328 15.83 7.27 21.34
CA GLN A 328 17.06 6.83 22.00
C GLN A 328 17.92 5.93 21.12
N TYR A 329 17.34 5.38 20.04
CA TYR A 329 18.06 4.55 19.06
C TYR A 329 18.64 5.36 17.90
N ALA A 330 18.61 6.71 17.95
CA ALA A 330 19.34 7.51 16.98
C ALA A 330 20.88 7.25 17.14
N PRO A 331 21.66 7.22 16.03
CA PRO A 331 21.28 7.55 14.66
C PRO A 331 20.75 6.38 13.81
N GLN A 332 20.63 5.16 14.35
CA GLN A 332 20.11 4.01 13.61
C GLN A 332 18.64 4.24 13.19
N VAL A 333 17.80 4.64 14.14
CA VAL A 333 16.43 5.08 13.89
C VAL A 333 16.47 6.55 13.53
N LYS A 334 16.07 6.89 12.29
CA LYS A 334 16.08 8.25 11.76
C LYS A 334 14.70 8.91 11.74
N ALA A 335 13.64 8.11 11.71
CA ALA A 335 12.28 8.60 11.74
C ALA A 335 11.33 7.57 12.37
N ILE A 336 10.17 8.06 12.79
CA ILE A 336 9.02 7.25 13.19
C ILE A 336 7.81 7.65 12.37
N ILE A 337 6.91 6.68 12.12
CA ILE A 337 5.59 6.91 11.55
C ILE A 337 4.55 6.58 12.61
N LEU A 338 3.87 7.62 13.10
CA LEU A 338 2.71 7.46 13.96
C LEU A 338 1.54 6.94 13.12
N SER A 339 0.99 5.81 13.52
CA SER A 339 0.02 5.09 12.70
C SER A 339 -0.73 4.06 13.54
N ASN A 340 -2.03 3.92 13.33
CA ASN A 340 -2.82 2.78 13.78
C ASN A 340 -3.16 1.85 12.60
N HIS A 341 -2.29 1.79 11.58
CA HIS A 341 -2.48 1.02 10.35
C HIS A 341 -3.74 1.40 9.55
N GLY A 342 -4.19 2.64 9.68
CA GLY A 342 -5.44 3.10 9.07
C GLY A 342 -6.69 2.40 9.62
N GLY A 343 -6.65 1.97 10.90
CA GLY A 343 -7.70 1.21 11.57
C GLY A 343 -7.76 -0.27 11.17
N ARG A 344 -6.68 -0.84 10.63
CA ARG A 344 -6.66 -2.21 10.06
C ARG A 344 -6.01 -3.25 10.97
N ALA A 345 -5.39 -2.83 12.09
CA ALA A 345 -4.72 -3.71 13.04
C ALA A 345 -5.59 -3.97 14.28
N ALA A 346 -5.84 -2.93 15.07
CA ALA A 346 -6.77 -2.99 16.21
C ALA A 346 -7.83 -1.90 16.04
N ASP A 347 -9.08 -2.23 16.27
CA ASP A 347 -10.13 -1.21 16.35
C ASP A 347 -10.03 -0.47 17.69
N THR A 348 -10.63 0.71 17.75
CA THR A 348 -10.53 1.63 18.90
C THR A 348 -9.11 2.13 19.24
N ALA A 349 -8.11 1.83 18.40
CA ALA A 349 -6.78 2.39 18.51
C ALA A 349 -6.79 3.90 18.22
N PRO A 350 -5.95 4.71 18.93
CA PRO A 350 -5.96 6.16 18.79
C PRO A 350 -5.51 6.61 17.40
N PRO A 351 -6.07 7.70 16.87
CA PRO A 351 -5.56 8.33 15.65
C PRO A 351 -4.13 8.85 15.83
N ALA A 352 -3.31 8.76 14.79
CA ALA A 352 -1.91 9.20 14.82
C ALA A 352 -1.71 10.66 15.28
N VAL A 353 -2.67 11.54 14.98
CA VAL A 353 -2.60 12.94 15.40
C VAL A 353 -2.74 13.11 16.92
N HIS A 354 -3.42 12.21 17.62
CA HIS A 354 -3.45 12.23 19.09
C HIS A 354 -2.07 11.93 19.66
N THR A 355 -1.41 10.89 19.17
CA THR A 355 -0.02 10.58 19.57
C THR A 355 0.94 11.73 19.22
N LEU A 356 0.73 12.41 18.08
CA LEU A 356 1.52 13.59 17.72
C LEU A 356 1.34 14.74 18.75
N LEU A 357 0.11 14.96 19.23
CA LEU A 357 -0.17 15.94 20.28
C LEU A 357 0.46 15.54 21.63
N GLU A 358 0.44 14.26 21.97
CA GLU A 358 1.10 13.73 23.17
C GLU A 358 2.61 13.94 23.11
N ILE A 359 3.28 13.64 21.99
CA ILE A 359 4.71 13.90 21.81
C ILE A 359 5.01 15.38 22.02
N ARG A 360 4.23 16.28 21.43
CA ARG A 360 4.41 17.74 21.63
C ARG A 360 4.31 18.15 23.10
N LYS A 361 3.46 17.49 23.87
CA LYS A 361 3.19 17.85 25.27
C LYS A 361 4.18 17.21 26.21
N TYR A 362 4.52 15.94 26.02
CA TYR A 362 5.22 15.13 27.03
C TYR A 362 6.67 14.84 26.71
N CYS A 363 7.07 14.83 25.43
CA CYS A 363 8.45 14.55 25.00
C CYS A 363 8.84 15.32 23.72
N PRO A 364 8.74 16.66 23.70
CA PRO A 364 8.98 17.47 22.51
C PRO A 364 10.41 17.35 21.95
N GLU A 365 11.37 16.89 22.73
CA GLU A 365 12.75 16.62 22.31
C GLU A 365 12.85 15.53 21.24
N VAL A 366 11.84 14.69 21.07
CA VAL A 366 11.76 13.69 19.97
C VAL A 366 11.91 14.37 18.62
N PHE A 367 11.26 15.54 18.42
CA PHE A 367 11.32 16.27 17.14
C PHE A 367 12.72 16.80 16.78
N SER A 368 13.61 16.96 17.76
CA SER A 368 15.00 17.38 17.50
C SER A 368 15.94 16.21 17.26
N ARG A 369 15.56 14.99 17.62
CA ARG A 369 16.39 13.79 17.51
C ARG A 369 16.13 12.97 16.27
N ILE A 370 14.83 12.81 15.91
CA ILE A 370 14.37 12.01 14.79
C ILE A 370 13.21 12.69 14.08
N GLU A 371 12.98 12.37 12.82
CA GLU A 371 11.81 12.87 12.11
C GLU A 371 10.53 12.14 12.59
N VAL A 372 9.45 12.88 12.75
CA VAL A 372 8.13 12.33 13.09
C VAL A 372 7.22 12.47 11.87
N TRP A 373 6.74 11.36 11.36
CA TRP A 373 5.80 11.30 10.26
C TRP A 373 4.47 10.75 10.76
N VAL A 374 3.39 11.00 10.03
CA VAL A 374 2.05 10.51 10.39
C VAL A 374 1.35 9.90 9.18
N ASP A 375 0.47 8.93 9.40
CA ASP A 375 -0.49 8.48 8.39
C ASP A 375 -1.86 8.16 9.03
N GLY A 376 -2.84 7.87 8.18
CA GLY A 376 -4.19 7.52 8.58
C GLY A 376 -5.18 8.69 8.56
N GLY A 377 -6.28 8.54 7.83
CA GLY A 377 -7.41 9.46 7.80
C GLY A 377 -7.22 10.76 7.01
N ILE A 378 -6.13 10.92 6.28
CA ILE A 378 -5.83 12.12 5.50
C ILE A 378 -6.70 12.17 4.25
N LYS A 379 -7.65 13.09 4.21
CA LYS A 379 -8.57 13.27 3.06
C LYS A 379 -8.43 14.61 2.35
N ARG A 380 -7.96 15.65 3.01
CA ARG A 380 -7.84 17.03 2.47
C ARG A 380 -6.44 17.58 2.66
N GLY A 381 -6.05 18.53 1.82
CA GLY A 381 -4.79 19.27 2.00
C GLY A 381 -4.71 19.98 3.36
N THR A 382 -5.85 20.44 3.90
CA THR A 382 -5.91 21.02 5.24
C THR A 382 -5.55 20.02 6.34
N ASP A 383 -5.82 18.71 6.18
CA ASP A 383 -5.40 17.68 7.15
C ASP A 383 -3.87 17.56 7.15
N VAL A 384 -3.26 17.65 5.95
CA VAL A 384 -1.79 17.69 5.79
C VAL A 384 -1.20 18.88 6.54
N VAL A 385 -1.73 20.09 6.28
CA VAL A 385 -1.25 21.33 6.92
C VAL A 385 -1.38 21.25 8.45
N LYS A 386 -2.49 20.71 8.97
CA LYS A 386 -2.68 20.51 10.42
C LYS A 386 -1.60 19.61 11.02
N ALA A 387 -1.33 18.47 10.39
CA ALA A 387 -0.29 17.57 10.87
C ALA A 387 1.11 18.22 10.86
N LEU A 388 1.45 18.95 9.78
CA LEU A 388 2.72 19.69 9.68
C LEU A 388 2.83 20.79 10.75
N CYS A 389 1.77 21.57 10.98
CA CYS A 389 1.72 22.59 12.03
C CYS A 389 1.89 21.98 13.43
N LEU A 390 1.51 20.73 13.62
CA LEU A 390 1.68 19.99 14.86
C LEU A 390 3.06 19.35 15.01
N GLY A 391 3.94 19.46 14.01
CA GLY A 391 5.32 19.00 14.08
C GLY A 391 5.63 17.76 13.26
N ALA A 392 4.67 17.21 12.53
CA ALA A 392 4.97 16.16 11.57
C ALA A 392 5.88 16.69 10.45
N LYS A 393 6.89 15.91 10.06
CA LYS A 393 7.78 16.24 8.95
C LYS A 393 7.22 15.79 7.60
N ALA A 394 6.44 14.72 7.60
CA ALA A 394 5.76 14.19 6.42
C ALA A 394 4.42 13.54 6.78
N VAL A 395 3.52 13.46 5.80
CA VAL A 395 2.17 12.94 5.95
C VAL A 395 1.91 11.85 4.90
N GLY A 396 1.44 10.70 5.35
CA GLY A 396 1.23 9.52 4.51
C GLY A 396 -0.22 9.31 4.09
N VAL A 397 -0.39 8.81 2.87
CA VAL A 397 -1.67 8.35 2.34
C VAL A 397 -1.55 6.91 1.84
N GLY A 398 -2.44 6.04 2.30
CA GLY A 398 -2.48 4.64 1.87
C GLY A 398 -3.59 4.40 0.84
N ARG A 399 -4.80 4.12 1.33
CA ARG A 399 -5.97 3.81 0.50
C ARG A 399 -6.27 4.83 -0.58
N ALA A 400 -6.00 6.12 -0.35
CA ALA A 400 -6.23 7.16 -1.33
C ALA A 400 -5.44 6.92 -2.64
N ALA A 401 -4.18 6.50 -2.55
CA ALA A 401 -3.38 6.16 -3.73
C ALA A 401 -3.90 4.90 -4.45
N LEU A 402 -4.36 3.89 -3.69
CA LEU A 402 -4.95 2.67 -4.24
C LEU A 402 -6.29 2.93 -4.94
N PHE A 403 -7.16 3.76 -4.34
CA PHE A 403 -8.41 4.16 -4.98
C PHE A 403 -8.17 5.08 -6.19
N GLY A 404 -7.19 5.98 -6.12
CA GLY A 404 -6.76 6.75 -7.29
C GLY A 404 -6.34 5.85 -8.45
N LEU A 405 -5.51 4.86 -8.15
CA LEU A 405 -5.07 3.86 -9.13
C LEU A 405 -6.27 3.07 -9.70
N GLY A 406 -7.22 2.66 -8.84
CA GLY A 406 -8.43 1.94 -9.26
C GLY A 406 -9.42 2.78 -10.05
N ALA A 407 -9.45 4.10 -9.85
CA ALA A 407 -10.36 5.01 -10.55
C ALA A 407 -9.87 5.39 -11.95
N GLY A 408 -8.55 5.56 -12.15
CA GLY A 408 -8.01 6.07 -13.40
C GLY A 408 -6.54 5.74 -13.64
N GLY A 409 -6.04 4.63 -13.08
CA GLY A 409 -4.64 4.24 -13.27
C GLY A 409 -3.68 5.33 -12.77
N VAL A 410 -2.66 5.63 -13.57
CA VAL A 410 -1.64 6.66 -13.26
C VAL A 410 -2.28 8.04 -13.07
N GLU A 411 -3.18 8.44 -13.99
CA GLU A 411 -3.88 9.73 -13.94
C GLU A 411 -4.74 9.86 -12.68
N GLY A 412 -5.39 8.77 -12.24
CA GLY A 412 -6.15 8.76 -10.99
C GLY A 412 -5.28 8.95 -9.74
N VAL A 413 -4.06 8.42 -9.76
CA VAL A 413 -3.06 8.69 -8.69
C VAL A 413 -2.60 10.14 -8.73
N GLU A 414 -2.31 10.68 -9.91
CA GLU A 414 -1.97 12.10 -10.10
C GLU A 414 -3.07 12.99 -9.51
N ARG A 415 -4.32 12.75 -9.89
CA ARG A 415 -5.46 13.50 -9.38
C ARG A 415 -5.61 13.41 -7.86
N THR A 416 -5.32 12.26 -7.27
CA THR A 416 -5.30 12.07 -5.81
C THR A 416 -4.32 13.03 -5.13
N PHE A 417 -3.16 13.27 -5.72
CA PHE A 417 -2.13 14.14 -5.14
C PHE A 417 -2.37 15.63 -5.46
N GLU A 418 -2.90 15.95 -6.63
CA GLU A 418 -3.34 17.31 -6.98
C GLU A 418 -4.38 17.84 -6.01
N SER A 419 -5.40 17.03 -5.67
CA SER A 419 -6.46 17.42 -4.75
C SER A 419 -5.97 17.73 -3.33
N LYS A 420 -4.70 17.42 -3.03
CA LYS A 420 -4.02 17.69 -1.75
C LYS A 420 -2.99 18.82 -1.84
N LYS A 421 -2.61 19.21 -3.05
CA LYS A 421 -1.71 20.33 -3.25
C LYS A 421 -2.48 21.63 -3.01
N PRO A 422 -1.96 22.60 -2.25
CA PRO A 422 -2.58 23.91 -2.18
C PRO A 422 -2.60 24.51 -3.59
N PRO A 423 -3.68 25.19 -4.00
CA PRO A 423 -3.77 25.82 -5.32
C PRO A 423 -2.60 26.79 -5.51
N GLN A 424 -1.87 26.65 -6.61
CA GLN A 424 -0.72 27.51 -6.92
C GLN A 424 -1.12 28.89 -7.47
N SER A 425 -2.36 29.03 -7.96
CA SER A 425 -2.83 30.22 -8.66
C SER A 425 -3.96 30.99 -7.99
N ASP A 426 -4.60 30.45 -6.95
CA ASP A 426 -5.81 31.03 -6.38
C ASP A 426 -5.74 31.31 -4.87
N LEU A 427 -4.53 31.53 -4.34
CA LEU A 427 -4.36 32.02 -2.96
C LEU A 427 -4.71 33.51 -2.80
N GLY A 428 -5.46 34.03 -3.76
CA GLY A 428 -6.08 35.30 -3.61
C GLY A 428 -7.43 35.23 -2.91
N PHE A 429 -7.58 34.67 -1.78
CA PHE A 429 -8.78 34.68 -0.92
C PHE A 429 -8.93 33.34 -0.17
N TYR A 430 -8.28 33.29 1.00
CA TYR A 430 -8.94 32.80 2.23
C TYR A 430 -8.08 33.20 3.45
#